data_7bb53894c9566d1d2207f8d3eaecfd58
#
_entry.id   7bb53894c9566d1d2207f8d3eaecfd58
#
_cell.length_a   1.000
_cell.length_b   1.000
_cell.length_c   1.000
_cell.angle_alpha   90.00
_cell.angle_beta   90.00
_cell.angle_gamma   90.00
#
_symmetry.space_group_name_H-M   'P 1'
#
loop_
_entity.id
_entity.type
_entity.pdbx_description
1 polymer ?
#
loop_
_entity_poly.entity_id
_entity_poly.type
_entity_poly.pdbx_seq_one_letter_code
_entity_poly.pdbx_strand_id
1 'polypeptide(L)'
;THLTESKMYNSYSNSLGSFEERKRKFMGLISYSIASNELTSLGMSQDINQWFIERATSVNPYQKEEDNRKVDIDTVLNALHILDSRIEKTLKIDGDGNVFLTIEGQERELSELSSGFISVVKIIQSIISAYSAFTNATDLLNVKGVVLIDEIESHLHIEWQTKIVPTLKNLFPNTTFYIATHSPLVLSQLAEGEAYLLKRDADGVVRSQEINSPNTRLLANVLQDTFGVDLNTLKRDNMANIDQSQAKQRLLDLLNSEAQP
;
A
#
# COMPACT_ATOMS: atom_id res chain seq x y z
N THR A 1 26.89 -9.89 -33.82
CA THR A 1 26.47 -8.56 -34.36
C THR A 1 25.06 -8.15 -34.01
N HIS A 2 24.25 -9.01 -33.35
CA HIS A 2 22.87 -8.68 -32.91
C HIS A 2 22.75 -8.09 -31.50
N LEU A 3 23.86 -7.97 -30.73
CA LEU A 3 23.85 -7.45 -29.35
C LEU A 3 24.06 -5.94 -29.23
N THR A 4 24.44 -5.27 -30.34
CA THR A 4 24.73 -3.83 -30.36
C THR A 4 23.50 -2.96 -30.65
N GLU A 5 22.53 -3.47 -31.41
CA GLU A 5 21.32 -2.70 -31.76
C GLU A 5 20.33 -2.59 -30.60
N SER A 6 20.22 -3.62 -29.74
CA SER A 6 19.30 -3.57 -28.59
C SER A 6 19.76 -2.59 -27.48
N LYS A 7 21.08 -2.38 -27.34
CA LYS A 7 21.63 -1.40 -26.36
C LYS A 7 21.53 0.05 -26.84
N MET A 8 21.57 0.30 -28.14
CA MET A 8 21.38 1.65 -28.69
C MET A 8 19.92 2.10 -28.64
N TYR A 9 18.96 1.18 -28.82
CA TYR A 9 17.53 1.50 -28.67
C TYR A 9 17.14 1.83 -27.24
N ASN A 10 17.78 1.26 -26.23
CA ASN A 10 17.53 1.55 -24.83
C ASN A 10 18.04 2.91 -24.36
N SER A 11 19.04 3.51 -25.03
CA SER A 11 19.56 4.83 -24.63
C SER A 11 18.66 6.02 -25.04
N TYR A 12 17.76 5.83 -26.01
CA TYR A 12 16.77 6.84 -26.40
C TYR A 12 15.39 6.64 -25.74
N SER A 13 15.18 5.56 -24.99
CA SER A 13 13.89 5.24 -24.38
C SER A 13 13.72 5.77 -22.95
N ASN A 14 14.67 6.52 -22.42
CA ASN A 14 14.56 7.10 -21.07
C ASN A 14 13.68 8.36 -21.00
N SER A 15 13.09 8.82 -22.10
CA SER A 15 12.07 9.85 -22.04
C SER A 15 10.71 9.22 -21.74
N LEU A 16 9.97 9.80 -20.81
CA LEU A 16 8.59 9.39 -20.51
C LEU A 16 7.68 9.49 -21.74
N GLY A 17 8.10 10.24 -22.74
CA GLY A 17 7.35 10.51 -23.96
C GLY A 17 6.22 11.51 -23.78
N SER A 18 5.52 11.81 -24.87
CA SER A 18 4.34 12.66 -24.85
C SER A 18 3.19 12.04 -24.04
N PHE A 19 2.18 12.86 -23.72
CA PHE A 19 0.97 12.37 -23.03
C PHE A 19 0.32 11.18 -23.77
N GLU A 20 0.18 11.26 -25.09
CA GLU A 20 -0.41 10.18 -25.87
C GLU A 20 0.42 8.90 -25.84
N GLU A 21 1.74 9.04 -25.77
CA GLU A 21 2.64 7.90 -25.64
C GLU A 21 2.56 7.27 -24.25
N ARG A 22 2.52 8.06 -23.18
CA ARG A 22 2.33 7.56 -21.80
C ARG A 22 1.01 6.81 -21.66
N LYS A 23 -0.07 7.39 -22.17
CA LYS A 23 -1.40 6.77 -22.17
C LYS A 23 -1.41 5.45 -22.94
N ARG A 24 -0.82 5.42 -24.15
CA ARG A 24 -0.72 4.20 -24.95
C ARG A 24 0.08 3.11 -24.24
N LYS A 25 1.24 3.43 -23.65
CA LYS A 25 2.07 2.49 -22.90
C LYS A 25 1.29 1.91 -21.71
N PHE A 26 0.61 2.77 -20.94
CA PHE A 26 -0.17 2.32 -19.78
C PHE A 26 -1.38 1.46 -20.17
N MET A 27 -2.11 1.81 -21.22
CA MET A 27 -3.20 0.99 -21.77
C MET A 27 -2.70 -0.36 -22.28
N GLY A 28 -1.53 -0.39 -22.92
CA GLY A 28 -0.86 -1.63 -23.33
C GLY A 28 -0.52 -2.52 -22.15
N LEU A 29 0.00 -1.94 -21.07
CA LEU A 29 0.30 -2.65 -19.83
C LEU A 29 -0.95 -3.27 -19.20
N ILE A 30 -2.05 -2.49 -19.08
CA ILE A 30 -3.33 -3.00 -18.57
C ILE A 30 -3.82 -4.17 -19.46
N SER A 31 -3.82 -3.99 -20.78
CA SER A 31 -4.29 -5.04 -21.71
C SER A 31 -3.46 -6.31 -21.60
N TYR A 32 -2.15 -6.18 -21.45
CA TYR A 32 -1.25 -7.33 -21.24
C TYR A 32 -1.54 -8.01 -19.89
N SER A 33 -1.66 -7.26 -18.80
CA SER A 33 -1.94 -7.81 -17.47
C SER A 33 -3.29 -8.53 -17.39
N ILE A 34 -4.30 -8.04 -18.13
CA ILE A 34 -5.59 -8.74 -18.28
C ILE A 34 -5.38 -10.08 -19.02
N ALA A 35 -4.64 -10.05 -20.13
CA ALA A 35 -4.42 -11.25 -20.96
C ALA A 35 -3.56 -12.32 -20.24
N SER A 36 -2.59 -11.90 -19.43
CA SER A 36 -1.71 -12.79 -18.64
C SER A 36 -2.28 -13.17 -17.27
N ASN A 37 -3.43 -12.63 -16.86
CA ASN A 37 -4.03 -12.81 -15.53
C ASN A 37 -3.12 -12.31 -14.39
N GLU A 38 -2.36 -11.24 -14.63
CA GLU A 38 -1.39 -10.63 -13.70
C GLU A 38 -1.84 -9.25 -13.18
N LEU A 39 -3.15 -9.01 -13.13
CA LEU A 39 -3.70 -7.70 -12.70
C LEU A 39 -3.32 -7.32 -11.27
N THR A 40 -3.18 -8.29 -10.38
CA THR A 40 -2.89 -8.07 -8.95
C THR A 40 -1.49 -7.49 -8.72
N SER A 41 -0.54 -7.72 -9.65
CA SER A 41 0.82 -7.15 -9.58
C SER A 41 0.97 -5.81 -10.30
N LEU A 42 -0.08 -5.37 -11.02
CA LEU A 42 -0.03 -4.14 -11.80
C LEU A 42 0.22 -2.93 -10.89
N GLY A 43 1.22 -2.13 -11.23
CA GLY A 43 1.61 -0.93 -10.47
C GLY A 43 2.61 -1.19 -9.34
N MET A 44 2.64 -2.38 -8.73
CA MET A 44 3.55 -2.69 -7.61
C MET A 44 4.88 -3.31 -8.07
N SER A 45 4.98 -3.77 -9.31
CA SER A 45 6.17 -4.43 -9.88
C SER A 45 7.27 -3.46 -10.29
N GLN A 46 6.96 -2.18 -10.49
CA GLN A 46 7.94 -1.19 -10.91
C GLN A 46 8.94 -0.90 -9.78
N ASP A 47 10.23 -0.86 -10.11
CA ASP A 47 11.26 -0.43 -9.19
C ASP A 47 11.08 1.06 -8.87
N ILE A 48 11.08 1.39 -7.58
CA ILE A 48 10.78 2.74 -7.11
C ILE A 48 11.93 3.71 -7.39
N ASN A 49 13.20 3.27 -7.29
CA ASN A 49 14.35 4.10 -7.63
C ASN A 49 14.30 4.44 -9.11
N GLN A 50 14.09 3.42 -9.96
CA GLN A 50 13.97 3.61 -11.41
C GLN A 50 12.85 4.58 -11.75
N TRP A 51 11.70 4.51 -11.05
CA TRP A 51 10.60 5.42 -11.25
C TRP A 51 10.98 6.89 -11.00
N PHE A 52 11.68 7.17 -9.90
CA PHE A 52 12.14 8.53 -9.59
C PHE A 52 13.19 9.02 -10.59
N ILE A 53 14.13 8.15 -10.97
CA ILE A 53 15.17 8.48 -11.96
C ILE A 53 14.56 8.86 -13.30
N GLU A 54 13.63 8.06 -13.82
CA GLU A 54 12.97 8.32 -15.11
C GLU A 54 12.25 9.67 -15.12
N ARG A 55 11.59 10.02 -14.03
CA ARG A 55 10.90 11.30 -13.93
C ARG A 55 11.86 12.46 -13.74
N ALA A 56 12.87 12.29 -12.91
CA ALA A 56 13.90 13.33 -12.72
C ALA A 56 14.65 13.61 -14.02
N THR A 57 15.01 12.58 -14.78
CA THR A 57 15.69 12.75 -16.09
C THR A 57 14.77 13.31 -17.19
N SER A 58 13.43 13.21 -17.03
CA SER A 58 12.48 13.85 -17.94
C SER A 58 12.41 15.36 -17.77
N VAL A 59 12.97 15.91 -16.68
CA VAL A 59 12.91 17.34 -16.38
C VAL A 59 14.07 18.07 -17.06
N ASN A 60 13.76 18.88 -18.07
CA ASN A 60 14.76 19.75 -18.67
C ASN A 60 14.15 21.10 -19.13
N PRO A 61 14.93 22.18 -19.19
CA PRO A 61 14.44 23.52 -19.51
C PRO A 61 13.88 23.68 -20.94
N TYR A 62 14.21 22.75 -21.82
CA TYR A 62 13.81 22.80 -23.24
C TYR A 62 12.59 21.94 -23.55
N GLN A 63 12.10 21.17 -22.57
CA GLN A 63 10.94 20.32 -22.76
C GLN A 63 9.65 21.12 -22.62
N LYS A 64 8.61 20.73 -23.36
CA LYS A 64 7.28 21.32 -23.18
C LYS A 64 6.78 21.07 -21.76
N GLU A 65 6.09 22.04 -21.18
CA GLU A 65 5.58 21.96 -19.80
C GLU A 65 4.69 20.74 -19.57
N GLU A 66 3.84 20.42 -20.55
CA GLU A 66 2.94 19.27 -20.53
C GLU A 66 3.64 17.90 -20.50
N ASP A 67 4.88 17.84 -21.01
CA ASP A 67 5.71 16.63 -21.05
C ASP A 67 6.73 16.58 -19.91
N ASN A 68 6.90 17.68 -19.16
CA ASN A 68 7.75 17.76 -17.99
C ASN A 68 7.02 17.17 -16.78
N ARG A 69 7.42 15.98 -16.35
CA ARG A 69 6.73 15.26 -15.28
C ARG A 69 7.38 15.41 -13.90
N LYS A 70 8.05 16.55 -13.65
CA LYS A 70 8.45 16.96 -12.29
C LYS A 70 7.27 16.93 -11.32
N VAL A 71 6.08 17.28 -11.79
CA VAL A 71 4.85 17.26 -11.01
C VAL A 71 4.56 15.88 -10.38
N ASP A 72 4.94 14.80 -11.02
CA ASP A 72 4.74 13.44 -10.47
C ASP A 72 5.58 13.26 -9.20
N ILE A 73 6.87 13.66 -9.26
CA ILE A 73 7.78 13.62 -8.09
C ILE A 73 7.26 14.54 -6.99
N ASP A 74 6.98 15.81 -7.33
CA ASP A 74 6.52 16.80 -6.36
C ASP A 74 5.22 16.36 -5.67
N THR A 75 4.33 15.69 -6.40
CA THR A 75 3.08 15.16 -5.85
C THR A 75 3.34 13.98 -4.89
N VAL A 76 4.24 13.06 -5.24
CA VAL A 76 4.63 11.96 -4.31
C VAL A 76 5.24 12.54 -3.05
N LEU A 77 6.21 13.45 -3.17
CA LEU A 77 6.87 14.08 -2.01
C LEU A 77 5.88 14.86 -1.14
N ASN A 78 4.93 15.58 -1.77
CA ASN A 78 3.87 16.26 -1.04
C ASN A 78 2.95 15.27 -0.29
N ALA A 79 2.57 14.18 -0.92
CA ALA A 79 1.76 13.13 -0.29
C ALA A 79 2.49 12.49 0.90
N LEU A 80 3.80 12.21 0.76
CA LEU A 80 4.63 11.69 1.84
C LEU A 80 4.76 12.68 3.00
N HIS A 81 4.92 13.97 2.70
CA HIS A 81 4.94 15.02 3.72
C HIS A 81 3.62 15.16 4.49
N ILE A 82 2.48 15.03 3.80
CA ILE A 82 1.16 15.01 4.44
C ILE A 82 1.02 13.80 5.36
N LEU A 83 1.57 12.66 4.95
CA LEU A 83 1.55 11.41 5.70
C LEU A 83 2.44 11.47 6.96
N ASP A 84 3.62 12.04 6.82
CA ASP A 84 4.58 12.26 7.90
C ASP A 84 5.34 13.58 7.64
N SER A 85 5.04 14.60 8.43
CA SER A 85 5.62 15.93 8.30
C SER A 85 7.16 15.98 8.49
N ARG A 86 7.76 14.93 9.03
CA ARG A 86 9.22 14.79 9.13
C ARG A 86 9.88 14.56 7.79
N ILE A 87 9.12 14.07 6.79
CA ILE A 87 9.61 13.87 5.43
C ILE A 87 9.53 15.20 4.70
N GLU A 88 10.66 15.70 4.25
CA GLU A 88 10.74 16.94 3.49
C GLU A 88 10.34 16.70 2.02
N LYS A 89 9.90 17.78 1.36
CA LYS A 89 9.52 17.73 -0.06
C LYS A 89 10.74 17.83 -0.99
N THR A 90 11.83 17.19 -0.59
CA THR A 90 13.11 17.20 -1.31
C THR A 90 13.55 15.78 -1.60
N LEU A 91 14.14 15.60 -2.78
CA LEU A 91 14.65 14.33 -3.26
C LEU A 91 16.02 14.58 -3.87
N LYS A 92 16.96 13.68 -3.64
CA LYS A 92 18.26 13.65 -4.32
C LYS A 92 18.49 12.31 -4.97
N ILE A 93 19.24 12.34 -6.06
CA ILE A 93 19.69 11.15 -6.78
C ILE A 93 21.19 11.29 -6.98
N ASP A 94 21.96 10.30 -6.58
CA ASP A 94 23.41 10.30 -6.78
C ASP A 94 23.81 9.79 -8.19
N GLY A 95 25.13 9.80 -8.46
CA GLY A 95 25.66 9.36 -9.74
C GLY A 95 25.50 7.87 -10.02
N ASP A 96 25.24 7.06 -8.99
CA ASP A 96 25.03 5.62 -9.08
C ASP A 96 23.55 5.25 -9.21
N GLY A 97 22.65 6.24 -9.13
CA GLY A 97 21.22 6.06 -9.26
C GLY A 97 20.52 5.71 -7.93
N ASN A 98 21.16 5.94 -6.79
CA ASN A 98 20.49 5.79 -5.50
C ASN A 98 19.63 7.02 -5.23
N VAL A 99 18.43 6.79 -4.71
CA VAL A 99 17.45 7.84 -4.43
C VAL A 99 17.37 8.08 -2.93
N PHE A 100 17.47 9.35 -2.53
CA PHE A 100 17.47 9.78 -1.15
C PHE A 100 16.29 10.69 -0.86
N LEU A 101 15.57 10.41 0.23
CA LEU A 101 14.60 11.32 0.84
C LEU A 101 15.26 12.06 1.99
N THR A 102 14.87 13.31 2.20
CA THR A 102 15.28 14.06 3.39
C THR A 102 14.25 13.85 4.51
N ILE A 103 14.69 13.29 5.63
CA ILE A 103 13.85 13.03 6.81
C ILE A 103 14.53 13.70 8.01
N GLU A 104 13.86 14.66 8.63
CA GLU A 104 14.40 15.44 9.76
C GLU A 104 15.79 16.06 9.46
N GLY A 105 15.93 16.61 8.25
CA GLY A 105 17.20 17.23 7.80
C GLY A 105 18.30 16.24 7.41
N GLN A 106 18.04 14.93 7.45
CA GLN A 106 19.01 13.90 7.09
C GLN A 106 18.61 13.19 5.80
N GLU A 107 19.57 13.01 4.91
CA GLU A 107 19.38 12.20 3.71
C GLU A 107 19.34 10.71 4.09
N ARG A 108 18.30 10.02 3.66
CA ARG A 108 18.11 8.58 3.86
C ARG A 108 17.87 7.92 2.50
N GLU A 109 18.65 6.93 2.18
CA GLU A 109 18.44 6.15 0.96
C GLU A 109 17.13 5.35 1.04
N LEU A 110 16.39 5.25 -0.05
CA LEU A 110 15.13 4.48 -0.09
C LEU A 110 15.33 3.02 0.33
N SER A 111 16.46 2.42 -0.01
CA SER A 111 16.82 1.05 0.35
C SER A 111 17.00 0.83 1.86
N GLU A 112 17.29 1.88 2.63
CA GLU A 112 17.48 1.85 4.09
C GLU A 112 16.15 1.98 4.85
N LEU A 113 15.08 2.37 4.16
CA LEU A 113 13.77 2.57 4.79
C LEU A 113 13.06 1.24 5.02
N SER A 114 12.17 1.20 6.02
CA SER A 114 11.43 -0.02 6.33
C SER A 114 10.59 -0.49 5.15
N SER A 115 10.46 -1.81 4.97
CA SER A 115 9.66 -2.40 3.89
C SER A 115 8.20 -1.93 3.92
N GLY A 116 7.61 -1.76 5.11
CA GLY A 116 6.26 -1.24 5.26
C GLY A 116 6.12 0.20 4.76
N PHE A 117 7.10 1.08 5.06
CA PHE A 117 7.10 2.44 4.53
C PHE A 117 7.25 2.44 3.00
N ILE A 118 8.18 1.65 2.46
CA ILE A 118 8.36 1.52 1.01
C ILE A 118 7.08 1.02 0.32
N SER A 119 6.33 0.12 0.94
CA SER A 119 5.02 -0.32 0.40
C SER A 119 4.02 0.82 0.31
N VAL A 120 3.94 1.69 1.33
CA VAL A 120 3.09 2.90 1.28
C VAL A 120 3.54 3.84 0.16
N VAL A 121 4.85 4.09 0.03
CA VAL A 121 5.39 4.92 -1.05
C VAL A 121 5.02 4.34 -2.42
N LYS A 122 5.15 3.02 -2.61
CA LYS A 122 4.79 2.35 -3.86
C LYS A 122 3.29 2.46 -4.19
N ILE A 123 2.40 2.33 -3.20
CA ILE A 123 0.96 2.52 -3.41
C ILE A 123 0.68 3.94 -3.91
N ILE A 124 1.21 4.96 -3.22
CA ILE A 124 1.02 6.36 -3.60
C ILE A 124 1.59 6.64 -4.99
N GLN A 125 2.82 6.19 -5.24
CA GLN A 125 3.52 6.33 -6.51
C GLN A 125 2.74 5.67 -7.66
N SER A 126 2.18 4.48 -7.45
CA SER A 126 1.41 3.75 -8.46
C SER A 126 0.12 4.49 -8.84
N ILE A 127 -0.58 5.06 -7.87
CA ILE A 127 -1.79 5.86 -8.11
C ILE A 127 -1.44 7.11 -8.91
N ILE A 128 -0.39 7.85 -8.50
CA ILE A 128 0.07 9.05 -9.19
C ILE A 128 0.53 8.72 -10.61
N SER A 129 1.25 7.61 -10.81
CA SER A 129 1.67 7.16 -12.14
C SER A 129 0.49 6.88 -13.06
N ALA A 130 -0.53 6.20 -12.55
CA ALA A 130 -1.75 5.93 -13.30
C ALA A 130 -2.45 7.23 -13.71
N TYR A 131 -2.64 8.16 -12.78
CA TYR A 131 -3.25 9.47 -13.09
C TYR A 131 -2.41 10.26 -14.08
N SER A 132 -1.08 10.30 -13.92
CA SER A 132 -0.15 10.93 -14.86
C SER A 132 -0.21 10.33 -16.27
N ALA A 133 -0.58 9.05 -16.41
CA ALA A 133 -0.78 8.44 -17.71
C ALA A 133 -2.10 8.82 -18.38
N PHE A 134 -3.13 9.19 -17.60
CA PHE A 134 -4.45 9.52 -18.11
C PHE A 134 -4.78 11.02 -18.16
N THR A 135 -3.98 11.87 -17.49
CA THR A 135 -4.20 13.30 -17.46
C THR A 135 -2.89 14.09 -17.41
N ASN A 136 -2.91 15.32 -17.97
CA ASN A 136 -1.84 16.31 -17.79
C ASN A 136 -2.14 17.29 -16.64
N ALA A 137 -3.06 16.97 -15.74
CA ALA A 137 -3.33 17.81 -14.58
C ALA A 137 -2.06 17.98 -13.74
N THR A 138 -1.91 19.16 -13.15
CA THR A 138 -0.83 19.48 -12.22
C THR A 138 -1.19 19.15 -10.76
N ASP A 139 -2.46 19.03 -10.45
CA ASP A 139 -2.99 18.62 -9.15
C ASP A 139 -3.49 17.17 -9.21
N LEU A 140 -2.55 16.23 -9.13
CA LEU A 140 -2.84 14.79 -9.27
C LEU A 140 -3.54 14.20 -8.05
N LEU A 141 -3.45 14.82 -6.87
CA LEU A 141 -4.13 14.35 -5.67
C LEU A 141 -5.65 14.56 -5.75
N ASN A 142 -6.08 15.59 -6.49
CA ASN A 142 -7.50 15.92 -6.66
C ASN A 142 -8.14 15.36 -7.96
N VAL A 143 -7.43 14.53 -8.69
CA VAL A 143 -7.97 13.87 -9.89
C VAL A 143 -9.10 12.91 -9.50
N LYS A 144 -10.21 12.99 -10.25
CA LYS A 144 -11.31 12.03 -10.10
C LYS A 144 -10.94 10.71 -10.77
N GLY A 145 -11.03 9.62 -10.02
CA GLY A 145 -10.67 8.30 -10.53
C GLY A 145 -11.21 7.14 -9.70
N VAL A 146 -10.88 5.94 -10.16
CA VAL A 146 -11.16 4.68 -9.48
C VAL A 146 -9.87 3.90 -9.32
N VAL A 147 -9.61 3.41 -8.12
CA VAL A 147 -8.42 2.61 -7.79
C VAL A 147 -8.87 1.28 -7.20
N LEU A 148 -8.33 0.20 -7.73
CA LEU A 148 -8.53 -1.14 -7.22
C LEU A 148 -7.24 -1.59 -6.54
N ILE A 149 -7.33 -2.08 -5.30
CA ILE A 149 -6.20 -2.59 -4.54
C ILE A 149 -6.59 -3.96 -4.00
N ASP A 150 -5.79 -4.96 -4.35
CA ASP A 150 -5.90 -6.30 -3.79
C ASP A 150 -4.91 -6.48 -2.65
N GLU A 151 -5.34 -7.13 -1.57
CA GLU A 151 -4.52 -7.39 -0.38
C GLU A 151 -3.74 -6.15 0.11
N ILE A 152 -4.45 -5.04 0.37
CA ILE A 152 -3.82 -3.76 0.76
C ILE A 152 -2.86 -3.90 1.95
N GLU A 153 -3.10 -4.87 2.83
CA GLU A 153 -2.26 -5.17 4.00
C GLU A 153 -0.93 -5.84 3.65
N SER A 154 -0.77 -6.36 2.43
CA SER A 154 0.44 -7.06 2.01
C SER A 154 1.67 -6.18 2.20
N HIS A 155 2.64 -6.69 2.94
CA HIS A 155 3.88 -5.99 3.30
C HIS A 155 3.72 -4.75 4.21
N LEU A 156 2.49 -4.40 4.65
CA LEU A 156 2.29 -3.33 5.61
C LEU A 156 2.51 -3.81 7.05
N HIS A 157 3.32 -3.06 7.79
CA HIS A 157 3.41 -3.23 9.25
C HIS A 157 2.04 -2.95 9.90
N ILE A 158 1.75 -3.58 11.04
CA ILE A 158 0.48 -3.46 11.75
C ILE A 158 0.04 -2.00 11.93
N GLU A 159 0.96 -1.10 12.27
CA GLU A 159 0.68 0.32 12.43
C GLU A 159 0.13 0.96 11.14
N TRP A 160 0.69 0.59 9.97
CA TRP A 160 0.19 1.06 8.68
C TRP A 160 -1.17 0.48 8.34
N GLN A 161 -1.42 -0.78 8.69
CA GLN A 161 -2.73 -1.40 8.47
C GLN A 161 -3.85 -0.66 9.22
N THR A 162 -3.54 0.03 10.33
CA THR A 162 -4.52 0.84 11.07
C THR A 162 -4.70 2.26 10.54
N LYS A 163 -3.95 2.68 9.51
CA LYS A 163 -3.95 4.07 9.02
C LYS A 163 -4.14 4.18 7.51
N ILE A 164 -3.85 3.11 6.75
CA ILE A 164 -3.70 3.20 5.29
C ILE A 164 -4.96 3.69 4.59
N VAL A 165 -6.13 3.18 4.93
CA VAL A 165 -7.37 3.57 4.25
C VAL A 165 -7.76 5.02 4.51
N PRO A 166 -7.82 5.51 5.77
CA PRO A 166 -8.03 6.94 6.03
C PRO A 166 -7.00 7.82 5.33
N THR A 167 -5.74 7.39 5.32
CA THR A 167 -4.66 8.12 4.65
C THR A 167 -4.91 8.27 3.16
N LEU A 168 -5.23 7.18 2.46
CA LEU A 168 -5.53 7.21 1.02
C LEU A 168 -6.76 8.07 0.72
N LYS A 169 -7.83 7.98 1.52
CA LYS A 169 -9.04 8.82 1.37
C LYS A 169 -8.73 10.30 1.55
N ASN A 170 -7.86 10.65 2.49
CA ASN A 170 -7.44 12.04 2.71
C ASN A 170 -6.53 12.57 1.60
N LEU A 171 -5.60 11.74 1.11
CA LEU A 171 -4.68 12.13 0.04
C LEU A 171 -5.39 12.27 -1.31
N PHE A 172 -6.38 11.42 -1.59
CA PHE A 172 -7.08 11.35 -2.87
C PHE A 172 -8.60 11.51 -2.68
N PRO A 173 -9.09 12.69 -2.27
CA PRO A 173 -10.47 12.88 -1.85
C PRO A 173 -11.51 12.66 -2.96
N ASN A 174 -11.10 12.74 -4.22
CA ASN A 174 -11.97 12.54 -5.39
C ASN A 174 -11.82 11.14 -6.01
N THR A 175 -11.10 10.24 -5.35
CA THR A 175 -10.89 8.87 -5.81
C THR A 175 -11.84 7.90 -5.09
N THR A 176 -12.47 7.03 -5.87
CA THR A 176 -13.21 5.88 -5.32
C THR A 176 -12.25 4.69 -5.22
N PHE A 177 -12.11 4.15 -4.01
CA PHE A 177 -11.28 2.98 -3.75
C PHE A 177 -12.14 1.73 -3.65
N TYR A 178 -11.75 0.67 -4.38
CA TYR A 178 -12.22 -0.69 -4.17
C TYR A 178 -11.05 -1.51 -3.65
N ILE A 179 -11.16 -1.95 -2.41
CA ILE A 179 -10.05 -2.58 -1.68
C ILE A 179 -10.48 -3.98 -1.25
N ALA A 180 -9.70 -4.99 -1.64
CA ALA A 180 -9.80 -6.31 -1.03
C ALA A 180 -8.79 -6.43 0.11
N THR A 181 -9.21 -7.07 1.20
CA THR A 181 -8.37 -7.24 2.39
C THR A 181 -8.77 -8.48 3.19
N HIS A 182 -7.78 -9.11 3.80
CA HIS A 182 -7.95 -10.12 4.84
C HIS A 182 -7.56 -9.60 6.23
N SER A 183 -7.29 -8.29 6.37
CA SER A 183 -6.91 -7.68 7.63
C SER A 183 -8.12 -7.16 8.43
N PRO A 184 -8.37 -7.68 9.64
CA PRO A 184 -9.37 -7.11 10.53
C PRO A 184 -9.01 -5.68 10.97
N LEU A 185 -7.72 -5.31 10.96
CA LEU A 185 -7.26 -3.97 11.30
C LEU A 185 -7.62 -2.96 10.20
N VAL A 186 -7.57 -3.36 8.93
CA VAL A 186 -8.05 -2.54 7.81
C VAL A 186 -9.56 -2.35 7.93
N LEU A 187 -10.33 -3.41 8.19
CA LEU A 187 -11.78 -3.32 8.37
C LEU A 187 -12.17 -2.39 9.52
N SER A 188 -11.42 -2.41 10.64
CA SER A 188 -11.71 -1.58 11.81
C SER A 188 -11.62 -0.07 11.58
N GLN A 189 -11.15 0.37 10.41
CA GLN A 189 -11.07 1.80 10.05
C GLN A 189 -12.28 2.28 9.23
N LEU A 190 -13.11 1.34 8.75
CA LEU A 190 -14.17 1.64 7.79
C LEU A 190 -15.46 2.03 8.50
N ALA A 191 -16.13 3.03 7.96
CA ALA A 191 -17.42 3.48 8.46
C ALA A 191 -18.56 2.55 7.99
N GLU A 192 -19.77 2.81 8.48
CA GLU A 192 -20.99 2.15 8.00
C GLU A 192 -21.12 2.29 6.49
N GLY A 193 -21.48 1.21 5.81
CA GLY A 193 -21.64 1.17 4.36
C GLY A 193 -20.35 1.05 3.55
N GLU A 194 -19.19 0.98 4.20
CA GLU A 194 -17.89 0.92 3.52
C GLU A 194 -17.29 -0.50 3.47
N ALA A 195 -17.82 -1.46 4.23
CA ALA A 195 -17.27 -2.82 4.33
C ALA A 195 -18.29 -3.88 3.92
N TYR A 196 -17.84 -4.82 3.07
CA TYR A 196 -18.66 -5.91 2.56
C TYR A 196 -17.92 -7.24 2.63
N LEU A 197 -18.57 -8.25 3.20
CA LEU A 197 -18.11 -9.63 3.15
C LEU A 197 -18.58 -10.28 1.84
N LEU A 198 -17.65 -10.84 1.08
CA LEU A 198 -17.94 -11.65 -0.10
C LEU A 198 -18.06 -13.11 0.34
N LYS A 199 -19.26 -13.67 0.24
CA LYS A 199 -19.55 -15.05 0.64
C LYS A 199 -20.05 -15.86 -0.54
N ARG A 200 -19.50 -17.06 -0.71
CA ARG A 200 -20.01 -18.02 -1.69
C ARG A 200 -21.13 -18.83 -1.05
N ASP A 201 -22.31 -18.76 -1.62
CA ASP A 201 -23.46 -19.52 -1.16
C ASP A 201 -23.45 -20.96 -1.70
N ALA A 202 -24.40 -21.77 -1.21
CA ALA A 202 -24.51 -23.18 -1.59
C ALA A 202 -24.81 -23.40 -3.10
N ASP A 203 -25.37 -22.39 -3.76
CA ASP A 203 -25.61 -22.38 -5.21
C ASP A 203 -24.37 -22.03 -6.04
N GLY A 204 -23.20 -21.79 -5.38
CA GLY A 204 -21.95 -21.42 -6.01
C GLY A 204 -21.82 -19.93 -6.37
N VAL A 205 -22.87 -19.13 -6.15
CA VAL A 205 -22.87 -17.69 -6.44
C VAL A 205 -22.21 -16.93 -5.29
N VAL A 206 -21.36 -15.96 -5.63
CA VAL A 206 -20.77 -15.04 -4.65
C VAL A 206 -21.71 -13.86 -4.44
N ARG A 207 -22.08 -13.61 -3.20
CA ARG A 207 -22.91 -12.46 -2.79
C ARG A 207 -22.15 -11.58 -1.82
N SER A 208 -22.42 -10.27 -1.89
CA SER A 208 -21.91 -9.30 -0.94
C SER A 208 -22.89 -9.13 0.23
N GLN A 209 -22.38 -9.14 1.43
CA GLN A 209 -23.11 -8.85 2.66
C GLN A 209 -22.43 -7.68 3.35
N GLU A 210 -23.19 -6.64 3.69
CA GLU A 210 -22.66 -5.48 4.42
C GLU A 210 -22.21 -5.89 5.83
N ILE A 211 -21.06 -5.37 6.25
CA ILE A 211 -20.53 -5.51 7.61
C ILE A 211 -20.90 -4.25 8.36
N ASN A 212 -21.88 -4.33 9.26
CA ASN A 212 -22.37 -3.18 10.00
C ASN A 212 -21.33 -2.65 10.97
N SER A 213 -21.15 -1.33 10.99
CA SER A 213 -20.34 -0.55 11.95
C SER A 213 -18.97 -1.15 12.28
N PRO A 214 -18.12 -1.47 11.29
CA PRO A 214 -16.88 -2.20 11.52
C PRO A 214 -15.89 -1.43 12.42
N ASN A 215 -15.92 -0.08 12.41
CA ASN A 215 -15.06 0.78 13.20
C ASN A 215 -15.46 0.89 14.69
N THR A 216 -16.65 0.47 15.07
CA THR A 216 -17.12 0.52 16.47
C THR A 216 -17.15 -0.84 17.14
N ARG A 217 -16.95 -1.92 16.39
CA ARG A 217 -16.96 -3.29 16.91
C ARG A 217 -15.63 -3.65 17.55
N LEU A 218 -15.67 -4.50 18.57
CA LEU A 218 -14.47 -5.11 19.11
C LEU A 218 -13.80 -5.96 18.05
N LEU A 219 -12.48 -5.87 17.96
CA LEU A 219 -11.68 -6.63 16.97
C LEU A 219 -11.95 -8.14 17.05
N ALA A 220 -12.17 -8.68 18.25
CA ALA A 220 -12.52 -10.08 18.46
C ALA A 220 -13.85 -10.47 17.76
N ASN A 221 -14.84 -9.56 17.77
CA ASN A 221 -16.12 -9.79 17.10
C ASN A 221 -15.96 -9.70 15.57
N VAL A 222 -15.14 -8.77 15.08
CA VAL A 222 -14.81 -8.68 13.64
C VAL A 222 -14.15 -9.97 13.17
N LEU A 223 -13.18 -10.50 13.95
CA LEU A 223 -12.51 -11.76 13.65
C LEU A 223 -13.49 -12.94 13.61
N GLN A 224 -14.39 -13.03 14.58
CA GLN A 224 -15.35 -14.13 14.67
C GLN A 224 -16.40 -14.07 13.55
N ASP A 225 -17.03 -12.90 13.36
CA ASP A 225 -18.19 -12.76 12.48
C ASP A 225 -17.80 -12.68 11.00
N THR A 226 -16.62 -12.10 10.70
CA THR A 226 -16.17 -11.89 9.32
C THR A 226 -15.23 -12.98 8.85
N PHE A 227 -14.28 -13.40 9.71
CA PHE A 227 -13.24 -14.37 9.35
C PHE A 227 -13.47 -15.78 9.95
N GLY A 228 -14.50 -15.96 10.78
CA GLY A 228 -14.79 -17.24 11.42
C GLY A 228 -13.77 -17.67 12.51
N VAL A 229 -12.96 -16.73 13.01
CA VAL A 229 -11.91 -16.98 14.00
C VAL A 229 -12.41 -16.64 15.39
N ASP A 230 -12.74 -17.67 16.18
CA ASP A 230 -13.10 -17.53 17.60
C ASP A 230 -11.87 -17.57 18.50
N LEU A 231 -11.38 -16.39 18.90
CA LEU A 231 -10.22 -16.25 19.78
C LEU A 231 -10.42 -16.89 21.17
N ASN A 232 -11.66 -16.94 21.66
CA ASN A 232 -11.94 -17.51 22.98
C ASN A 232 -11.86 -19.04 22.94
N THR A 233 -12.33 -19.66 21.87
CA THR A 233 -12.16 -21.10 21.64
C THR A 233 -10.70 -21.44 21.45
N LEU A 234 -9.96 -20.72 20.61
CA LEU A 234 -8.51 -20.94 20.45
C LEU A 234 -7.74 -20.81 21.76
N LYS A 235 -8.06 -19.84 22.61
CA LYS A 235 -7.42 -19.71 23.93
C LYS A 235 -7.77 -20.86 24.87
N ARG A 236 -9.04 -21.31 24.89
CA ARG A 236 -9.46 -22.45 25.70
C ARG A 236 -8.74 -23.74 25.30
N ASP A 237 -8.67 -24.01 24.00
CA ASP A 237 -8.01 -25.20 23.48
C ASP A 237 -6.51 -25.20 23.81
N ASN A 238 -5.85 -24.04 23.69
CA ASN A 238 -4.45 -23.88 24.08
C ASN A 238 -4.26 -24.06 25.61
N MET A 239 -5.16 -23.53 26.44
CA MET A 239 -5.08 -23.68 27.90
C MET A 239 -5.38 -25.10 28.34
N ALA A 240 -6.25 -25.84 27.68
CA ALA A 240 -6.54 -27.24 27.96
C ALA A 240 -5.31 -28.16 27.72
N ASN A 241 -4.41 -27.75 26.83
CA ASN A 241 -3.18 -28.45 26.50
C ASN A 241 -1.98 -28.07 27.41
N ILE A 242 -2.12 -27.06 28.27
CA ILE A 242 -1.08 -26.67 29.22
C ILE A 242 -1.29 -27.43 30.54
N ASP A 243 -0.31 -28.24 30.90
CA ASP A 243 -0.27 -28.85 32.24
C ASP A 243 -0.07 -27.77 33.31
N GLN A 244 -1.17 -27.41 33.97
CA GLN A 244 -1.19 -26.40 35.03
C GLN A 244 -0.88 -27.01 36.43
N SER A 245 -0.59 -28.28 36.55
CA SER A 245 -0.37 -28.95 37.82
C SER A 245 0.76 -28.31 38.64
N GLN A 246 1.88 -27.95 38.00
CA GLN A 246 2.98 -27.28 38.67
C GLN A 246 2.64 -25.85 39.16
N ALA A 247 1.88 -25.06 38.35
CA ALA A 247 1.46 -23.74 38.72
C ALA A 247 0.46 -23.78 39.91
N LYS A 248 -0.47 -24.72 39.85
CA LYS A 248 -1.44 -24.95 40.92
C LYS A 248 -0.75 -25.41 42.23
N GLN A 249 0.26 -26.26 42.13
CA GLN A 249 1.03 -26.71 43.28
C GLN A 249 1.80 -25.55 43.92
N ARG A 250 2.48 -24.72 43.11
CA ARG A 250 3.17 -23.52 43.62
C ARG A 250 2.22 -22.55 44.33
N LEU A 251 1.02 -22.37 43.80
CA LEU A 251 0.01 -21.51 44.41
C LEU A 251 -0.48 -22.06 45.75
N LEU A 252 -0.69 -23.38 45.84
CA LEU A 252 -1.04 -24.06 47.08
C LEU A 252 0.08 -23.98 48.13
N ASP A 253 1.33 -24.13 47.71
CA ASP A 253 2.50 -24.00 48.60
C ASP A 253 2.65 -22.59 49.14
N LEU A 254 2.40 -21.55 48.33
CA LEU A 254 2.38 -20.16 48.76
C LEU A 254 1.26 -19.89 49.77
N LEU A 255 0.04 -20.34 49.49
CA LEU A 255 -1.09 -20.17 50.41
C LEU A 255 -0.88 -20.87 51.74
N ASN A 256 -0.26 -22.05 51.75
CA ASN A 256 0.08 -22.79 52.96
C ASN A 256 1.25 -22.17 53.72
N SER A 257 2.17 -21.46 53.04
CA SER A 257 3.27 -20.74 53.72
C SER A 257 2.84 -19.48 54.40
N GLU A 258 1.77 -18.79 53.93
CA GLU A 258 1.20 -17.62 54.57
C GLU A 258 0.18 -17.95 55.68
N ALA A 259 -0.24 -19.23 55.78
CA ALA A 259 -1.20 -19.69 56.79
C ALA A 259 -0.54 -20.25 58.06
N GLN A 260 0.78 -20.18 58.21
CA GLN A 260 1.46 -20.51 59.46
C GLN A 260 1.71 -19.25 60.27
N PRO A 261 1.18 -19.15 61.51
CA PRO A 261 1.29 -17.97 62.39
C PRO A 261 2.70 -17.78 62.93
#